data_02d80012d315791ac15e165ce36c943a
#
_entry.id   02d80012d315791ac15e165ce36c943a
#
_cell.length_a   1.000
_cell.length_b   1.000
_cell.length_c   1.000
_cell.angle_alpha   90.00
_cell.angle_beta   90.00
_cell.angle_gamma   90.00
#
_symmetry.space_group_name_H-M   'P 1'
#
loop_
_entity.id
_entity.type
_entity.pdbx_description
1 polymer ?
#
loop_
_entity_poly.entity_id
_entity_poly.type
_entity_poly.pdbx_seq_one_letter_code
_entity_poly.pdbx_strand_id
1 'polypeptide(L)'
;MKKLTFLLLVLIAINQIFAQNIKIKGSDTVLPLTQSEAEEYMKLNKKASIMVTGGGSGVGLAALENGTTDIAQSSRSLKLDEKLALKKAGKSVKEVTIAYDALAVIVNTSNKITKLTREELEGIYTGKITNWKEVGGADMNIVVYSRETSSGTYEFFKEHVLDKKNYSPSALLMPATGAIVQSVSQTKGAIGYVGLAYVEKSIKALKVSYDQGKTYVGPSVAAAKNKTYPISRPLYYYYLISSEKTVSPFVKFVLSPQGQLLVLKTGYVPLK
;
A
#
# COMPACT_ATOMS: atom_id res chain seq x y z
N MET A 1 65.35 32.39 -28.69
CA MET A 1 64.16 31.72 -29.21
C MET A 1 63.50 30.97 -28.06
N LYS A 2 62.48 31.54 -27.46
CA LYS A 2 61.77 30.94 -26.32
C LYS A 2 60.62 30.12 -26.86
N LYS A 3 60.70 28.78 -26.67
CA LYS A 3 59.63 27.84 -27.01
C LYS A 3 58.54 28.01 -25.94
N LEU A 4 57.42 28.58 -26.36
CA LEU A 4 56.22 28.68 -25.55
C LEU A 4 55.47 27.35 -25.61
N THR A 5 55.60 26.56 -24.55
CA THR A 5 54.87 25.30 -24.41
C THR A 5 53.44 25.61 -23.94
N PHE A 6 52.49 25.54 -24.84
CA PHE A 6 51.04 25.74 -24.57
C PHE A 6 50.54 24.49 -23.86
N LEU A 7 50.43 24.54 -22.53
CA LEU A 7 49.84 23.46 -21.72
C LEU A 7 48.33 23.55 -21.83
N LEU A 8 47.73 22.74 -22.71
CA LEU A 8 46.30 22.62 -22.87
C LEU A 8 45.73 21.87 -21.63
N LEU A 9 45.30 22.60 -20.63
CA LEU A 9 44.56 22.04 -19.50
C LEU A 9 43.16 21.66 -20.01
N VAL A 10 43.00 20.41 -20.42
CA VAL A 10 41.69 19.79 -20.66
C VAL A 10 41.04 19.64 -19.28
N LEU A 11 40.15 20.57 -18.93
CA LEU A 11 39.26 20.41 -17.81
C LEU A 11 38.29 19.26 -18.14
N ILE A 12 38.65 18.05 -17.77
CA ILE A 12 37.72 16.92 -17.73
C ILE A 12 36.76 17.26 -16.61
N ALA A 13 35.60 17.86 -16.94
CA ALA A 13 34.48 17.93 -16.06
C ALA A 13 34.07 16.50 -15.73
N ILE A 14 34.65 15.94 -14.68
CA ILE A 14 34.19 14.69 -14.09
C ILE A 14 32.78 14.99 -13.59
N ASN A 15 31.80 14.73 -14.45
CA ASN A 15 30.42 14.58 -13.97
C ASN A 15 30.49 13.47 -12.93
N GLN A 16 30.59 13.83 -11.67
CA GLN A 16 30.36 12.90 -10.55
C GLN A 16 28.91 12.46 -10.66
N ILE A 17 28.70 11.41 -11.42
CA ILE A 17 27.42 10.75 -11.51
C ILE A 17 27.31 9.96 -10.22
N PHE A 18 26.78 10.62 -9.19
CA PHE A 18 26.42 9.94 -7.95
C PHE A 18 25.50 8.79 -8.29
N ALA A 19 25.89 7.57 -7.91
CA ALA A 19 24.98 6.44 -7.93
C ALA A 19 23.77 6.81 -7.08
N GLN A 20 22.59 6.80 -7.68
CA GLN A 20 21.36 7.12 -6.97
C GLN A 20 20.95 5.90 -6.14
N ASN A 21 21.36 5.88 -4.87
CA ASN A 21 20.96 4.85 -3.93
C ASN A 21 19.72 5.32 -3.18
N ILE A 22 18.59 4.62 -3.33
CA ILE A 22 17.32 4.93 -2.66
C ILE A 22 16.88 3.72 -1.86
N LYS A 23 16.59 3.93 -0.59
CA LYS A 23 15.96 2.95 0.30
C LYS A 23 14.49 3.30 0.45
N ILE A 24 13.61 2.35 0.17
CA ILE A 24 12.17 2.50 0.30
C ILE A 24 11.65 1.44 1.29
N LYS A 25 10.88 1.88 2.28
CA LYS A 25 10.35 0.98 3.31
C LYS A 25 8.90 1.32 3.65
N GLY A 26 8.10 0.31 4.00
CA GLY A 26 6.77 0.57 4.56
C GLY A 26 5.70 -0.42 4.16
N SER A 27 4.60 0.10 3.61
CA SER A 27 3.38 -0.65 3.34
C SER A 27 3.57 -1.89 2.46
N ASP A 28 3.19 -3.05 2.97
CA ASP A 28 3.15 -4.28 2.16
C ASP A 28 2.10 -4.20 1.05
N THR A 29 1.04 -3.42 1.24
CA THR A 29 0.05 -3.16 0.18
C THR A 29 0.68 -2.47 -1.03
N VAL A 30 1.63 -1.57 -0.81
CA VAL A 30 2.30 -0.79 -1.88
C VAL A 30 3.50 -1.54 -2.46
N LEU A 31 4.02 -2.52 -1.73
CA LEU A 31 5.28 -3.22 -2.03
C LEU A 31 5.36 -3.76 -3.48
N PRO A 32 4.38 -4.49 -4.04
CA PRO A 32 4.48 -5.02 -5.40
C PRO A 32 4.55 -3.91 -6.45
N LEU A 33 3.82 -2.82 -6.26
CA LEU A 33 3.87 -1.67 -7.16
C LEU A 33 5.25 -1.03 -7.13
N THR A 34 5.74 -0.68 -5.93
CA THR A 34 7.05 -0.04 -5.77
C THR A 34 8.19 -0.90 -6.29
N GLN A 35 8.13 -2.23 -6.10
CA GLN A 35 9.11 -3.15 -6.67
C GLN A 35 9.12 -3.10 -8.19
N SER A 36 7.94 -3.17 -8.83
CA SER A 36 7.81 -3.08 -10.29
C SER A 36 8.32 -1.73 -10.83
N GLU A 37 8.01 -0.64 -10.16
CA GLU A 37 8.49 0.71 -10.51
C GLU A 37 10.01 0.85 -10.34
N ALA A 38 10.57 0.32 -9.25
CA ALA A 38 12.01 0.34 -8.98
C ALA A 38 12.79 -0.50 -9.99
N GLU A 39 12.30 -1.70 -10.32
CA GLU A 39 12.90 -2.57 -11.33
C GLU A 39 12.95 -1.89 -12.71
N GLU A 40 11.83 -1.31 -13.14
CA GLU A 40 11.78 -0.64 -14.44
C GLU A 40 12.64 0.61 -14.47
N TYR A 41 12.63 1.41 -13.39
CA TYR A 41 13.48 2.58 -13.28
C TYR A 41 14.98 2.21 -13.34
N MET A 42 15.41 1.14 -12.65
CA MET A 42 16.79 0.66 -12.67
C MET A 42 17.19 0.07 -14.03
N LYS A 43 16.25 -0.50 -14.80
CA LYS A 43 16.52 -0.91 -16.20
C LYS A 43 16.85 0.28 -17.08
N LEU A 44 16.16 1.39 -16.90
CA LEU A 44 16.37 2.63 -17.65
C LEU A 44 17.59 3.43 -17.16
N ASN A 45 17.91 3.31 -15.87
CA ASN A 45 18.93 4.08 -15.18
C ASN A 45 19.94 3.13 -14.52
N LYS A 46 20.91 2.62 -15.29
CA LYS A 46 21.87 1.58 -14.88
C LYS A 46 22.75 1.93 -13.66
N LYS A 47 22.80 3.21 -13.27
CA LYS A 47 23.53 3.69 -12.09
C LYS A 47 22.65 3.87 -10.85
N ALA A 48 21.34 3.67 -10.99
CA ALA A 48 20.42 3.69 -9.86
C ALA A 48 20.42 2.35 -9.14
N SER A 49 20.38 2.40 -7.81
CA SER A 49 20.19 1.24 -6.92
C SER A 49 19.03 1.57 -6.00
N ILE A 50 17.92 0.83 -6.10
CA ILE A 50 16.72 1.05 -5.30
C ILE A 50 16.42 -0.23 -4.53
N MET A 51 16.42 -0.13 -3.20
CA MET A 51 16.07 -1.22 -2.30
C MET A 51 14.64 -0.98 -1.77
N VAL A 52 13.76 -1.95 -1.95
CA VAL A 52 12.35 -1.85 -1.52
C VAL A 52 12.05 -2.93 -0.47
N THR A 53 11.53 -2.53 0.68
CA THR A 53 11.17 -3.44 1.78
C THR A 53 9.78 -3.12 2.34
N GLY A 54 9.08 -4.15 2.79
CA GLY A 54 7.78 -4.06 3.45
C GLY A 54 7.86 -3.79 4.96
N GLY A 55 6.85 -4.25 5.70
CA GLY A 55 6.78 -4.21 7.17
C GLY A 55 5.68 -3.28 7.72
N GLY A 56 4.83 -2.72 6.86
CA GLY A 56 3.72 -1.84 7.24
C GLY A 56 4.03 -0.36 7.15
N SER A 57 2.97 0.44 6.95
CA SER A 57 3.09 1.90 6.78
C SER A 57 3.73 2.58 7.98
N GLY A 58 3.35 2.18 9.20
CA GLY A 58 3.91 2.75 10.44
C GLY A 58 5.41 2.49 10.57
N VAL A 59 5.88 1.29 10.18
CA VAL A 59 7.32 0.96 10.19
C VAL A 59 8.09 1.81 9.18
N GLY A 60 7.52 2.05 7.98
CA GLY A 60 8.12 2.92 6.98
C GLY A 60 8.21 4.37 7.45
N LEU A 61 7.15 4.89 8.06
CA LEU A 61 7.11 6.26 8.57
C LEU A 61 8.07 6.47 9.74
N ALA A 62 8.17 5.51 10.66
CA ALA A 62 9.18 5.52 11.73
C ALA A 62 10.61 5.45 11.17
N ALA A 63 10.85 4.65 10.12
CA ALA A 63 12.15 4.57 9.45
C ALA A 63 12.51 5.92 8.77
N LEU A 64 11.52 6.61 8.18
CA LEU A 64 11.71 7.94 7.61
C LEU A 64 12.03 8.97 8.70
N GLU A 65 11.31 8.95 9.82
CA GLU A 65 11.57 9.80 10.98
C GLU A 65 12.99 9.58 11.52
N ASN A 66 13.43 8.32 11.60
CA ASN A 66 14.78 7.97 12.08
C ASN A 66 15.88 8.17 11.02
N GLY A 67 15.54 8.53 9.77
CA GLY A 67 16.52 8.73 8.68
C GLY A 67 17.15 7.42 8.17
N THR A 68 16.51 6.27 8.37
CA THR A 68 17.00 4.95 7.92
C THR A 68 16.42 4.51 6.58
N THR A 69 15.44 5.27 6.04
CA THR A 69 14.90 5.13 4.68
C THR A 69 14.80 6.52 4.03
N ASP A 70 14.85 6.57 2.70
CA ASP A 70 14.72 7.79 1.93
C ASP A 70 13.26 8.07 1.56
N ILE A 71 12.48 7.00 1.32
CA ILE A 71 11.04 7.07 1.03
C ILE A 71 10.30 6.09 1.95
N ALA A 72 9.27 6.58 2.62
CA ALA A 72 8.28 5.72 3.27
C ALA A 72 7.10 5.51 2.32
N GLN A 73 6.83 4.24 1.94
CA GLN A 73 5.63 3.87 1.21
C GLN A 73 4.49 3.60 2.18
N SER A 74 3.30 4.17 1.92
CA SER A 74 2.18 4.09 2.86
C SER A 74 0.84 3.88 2.16
N SER A 75 -0.05 3.12 2.79
CA SER A 75 -1.43 2.89 2.37
C SER A 75 -2.45 3.63 3.27
N ARG A 76 -2.00 4.66 3.96
CA ARG A 76 -2.80 5.61 4.73
C ARG A 76 -2.10 6.97 4.83
N SER A 77 -2.83 8.00 5.17
CA SER A 77 -2.25 9.30 5.52
C SER A 77 -1.41 9.23 6.79
N LEU A 78 -0.53 10.22 6.97
CA LEU A 78 0.18 10.46 8.23
C LEU A 78 -0.82 10.72 9.36
N LYS A 79 -0.64 10.05 10.48
CA LYS A 79 -1.37 10.33 11.73
C LYS A 79 -0.92 11.66 12.33
N LEU A 80 -1.73 12.22 13.23
CA LEU A 80 -1.41 13.49 13.87
C LEU A 80 -0.13 13.40 14.72
N ASP A 81 0.02 12.32 15.48
CA ASP A 81 1.20 12.04 16.30
C ASP A 81 2.47 11.92 15.45
N GLU A 82 2.41 11.23 14.29
CA GLU A 82 3.52 11.11 13.35
C GLU A 82 3.90 12.49 12.76
N LYS A 83 2.90 13.32 12.41
CA LYS A 83 3.14 14.70 11.93
C LYS A 83 3.82 15.56 13.01
N LEU A 84 3.36 15.43 14.25
CA LEU A 84 3.94 16.16 15.38
C LEU A 84 5.36 15.68 15.70
N ALA A 85 5.63 14.37 15.65
CA ALA A 85 6.96 13.80 15.86
C ALA A 85 7.97 14.31 14.82
N LEU A 86 7.60 14.26 13.53
CA LEU A 86 8.41 14.81 12.43
C LEU A 86 8.68 16.32 12.61
N LYS A 87 7.64 17.07 12.97
CA LYS A 87 7.79 18.52 13.23
C LYS A 87 8.72 18.79 14.40
N LYS A 88 8.58 18.04 15.51
CA LYS A 88 9.47 18.17 16.70
C LYS A 88 10.92 17.82 16.36
N ALA A 89 11.13 16.85 15.46
CA ALA A 89 12.45 16.49 14.96
C ALA A 89 13.01 17.48 13.92
N GLY A 90 12.32 18.59 13.62
CA GLY A 90 12.73 19.57 12.61
C GLY A 90 12.66 19.04 11.16
N LYS A 91 11.91 17.98 10.91
CA LYS A 91 11.82 17.30 9.62
C LYS A 91 10.57 17.70 8.85
N SER A 92 10.77 18.34 7.71
CA SER A 92 9.71 18.66 6.75
C SER A 92 9.54 17.52 5.76
N VAL A 93 8.32 17.02 5.62
CA VAL A 93 7.97 15.86 4.78
C VAL A 93 7.15 16.31 3.58
N LYS A 94 7.45 15.75 2.43
CA LYS A 94 6.63 15.83 1.23
C LYS A 94 5.78 14.57 1.11
N GLU A 95 4.48 14.77 0.90
CA GLU A 95 3.50 13.73 0.60
C GLU A 95 3.24 13.69 -0.90
N VAL A 96 3.30 12.51 -1.49
CA VAL A 96 3.00 12.30 -2.92
C VAL A 96 2.04 11.14 -3.05
N THR A 97 0.85 11.39 -3.59
CA THR A 97 -0.05 10.32 -4.01
C THR A 97 0.51 9.69 -5.28
N ILE A 98 0.70 8.35 -5.27
CA ILE A 98 1.30 7.61 -6.40
C ILE A 98 0.29 6.77 -7.17
N ALA A 99 -0.78 6.32 -6.51
CA ALA A 99 -1.84 5.48 -7.07
C ALA A 99 -3.06 5.50 -6.13
N TYR A 100 -4.14 4.84 -6.56
CA TYR A 100 -5.24 4.46 -5.67
C TYR A 100 -5.35 2.93 -5.58
N ASP A 101 -5.92 2.45 -4.47
CA ASP A 101 -6.16 1.04 -4.18
C ASP A 101 -7.63 0.83 -3.84
N ALA A 102 -8.19 -0.30 -4.29
CA ALA A 102 -9.47 -0.83 -3.81
C ALA A 102 -9.18 -1.93 -2.79
N LEU A 103 -9.61 -1.75 -1.56
CA LEU A 103 -9.40 -2.75 -0.52
C LEU A 103 -10.48 -3.84 -0.61
N ALA A 104 -10.12 -5.00 -1.13
CA ALA A 104 -11.03 -6.13 -1.31
C ALA A 104 -11.21 -6.89 0.01
N VAL A 105 -12.46 -7.14 0.39
CA VAL A 105 -12.83 -8.14 1.41
C VAL A 105 -12.81 -9.50 0.73
N ILE A 106 -12.09 -10.47 1.31
CA ILE A 106 -11.85 -11.77 0.71
C ILE A 106 -12.28 -12.91 1.63
N VAL A 107 -12.74 -13.99 1.02
CA VAL A 107 -13.09 -15.24 1.71
C VAL A 107 -12.51 -16.44 0.96
N ASN A 108 -12.51 -17.60 1.60
CA ASN A 108 -12.17 -18.86 0.95
C ASN A 108 -13.10 -19.12 -0.26
N THR A 109 -12.58 -19.67 -1.34
CA THR A 109 -13.35 -19.96 -2.57
C THR A 109 -14.56 -20.88 -2.35
N SER A 110 -14.50 -21.78 -1.35
CA SER A 110 -15.61 -22.66 -0.98
C SER A 110 -16.74 -21.97 -0.21
N ASN A 111 -16.52 -20.76 0.32
CA ASN A 111 -17.56 -20.01 1.01
C ASN A 111 -18.63 -19.54 0.01
N LYS A 112 -19.91 -19.76 0.31
CA LYS A 112 -21.04 -19.40 -0.60
C LYS A 112 -21.41 -17.93 -0.55
N ILE A 113 -20.99 -17.19 0.48
CA ILE A 113 -21.23 -15.74 0.60
C ILE A 113 -20.55 -15.02 -0.58
N THR A 114 -21.27 -14.08 -1.20
CA THR A 114 -20.80 -13.30 -2.36
C THR A 114 -20.82 -11.79 -2.10
N LYS A 115 -21.48 -11.37 -1.03
CA LYS A 115 -21.68 -9.96 -0.71
C LYS A 115 -21.91 -9.78 0.80
N LEU A 116 -21.50 -8.63 1.35
CA LEU A 116 -21.74 -8.20 2.72
C LEU A 116 -22.01 -6.68 2.76
N THR A 117 -22.81 -6.23 3.73
CA THR A 117 -22.92 -4.80 4.05
C THR A 117 -21.76 -4.34 4.93
N ARG A 118 -21.59 -3.03 5.06
CA ARG A 118 -20.59 -2.45 5.98
C ARG A 118 -20.89 -2.88 7.44
N GLU A 119 -22.18 -2.89 7.82
CA GLU A 119 -22.64 -3.26 9.16
C GLU A 119 -22.34 -4.74 9.47
N GLU A 120 -22.52 -5.64 8.50
CA GLU A 120 -22.16 -7.05 8.64
C GLU A 120 -20.65 -7.22 8.76
N LEU A 121 -19.86 -6.49 7.96
CA LEU A 121 -18.40 -6.47 8.08
C LEU A 121 -17.97 -5.95 9.46
N GLU A 122 -18.55 -4.86 9.93
CA GLU A 122 -18.30 -4.35 11.28
C GLU A 122 -18.62 -5.41 12.32
N GLY A 123 -19.82 -6.03 12.22
CA GLY A 123 -20.24 -7.09 13.14
C GLY A 123 -19.26 -8.27 13.19
N ILE A 124 -18.81 -8.73 12.04
CA ILE A 124 -17.83 -9.84 11.92
C ILE A 124 -16.49 -9.45 12.54
N TYR A 125 -15.91 -8.33 12.13
CA TYR A 125 -14.57 -7.94 12.59
C TYR A 125 -14.52 -7.46 14.04
N THR A 126 -15.65 -7.04 14.63
CA THR A 126 -15.76 -6.71 16.06
C THR A 126 -16.16 -7.92 16.92
N GLY A 127 -16.48 -9.07 16.32
CA GLY A 127 -16.84 -10.30 17.00
C GLY A 127 -18.31 -10.37 17.45
N LYS A 128 -19.18 -9.49 16.95
CA LYS A 128 -20.65 -9.54 17.19
C LYS A 128 -21.32 -10.63 16.34
N ILE A 129 -20.78 -10.89 15.14
CA ILE A 129 -21.19 -11.94 14.21
C ILE A 129 -20.03 -12.92 14.15
N THR A 130 -20.26 -14.16 14.56
CA THR A 130 -19.22 -15.18 14.71
C THR A 130 -19.45 -16.43 13.86
N ASN A 131 -20.64 -16.53 13.26
CA ASN A 131 -21.00 -17.65 12.42
C ASN A 131 -21.55 -17.18 11.07
N TRP A 132 -21.13 -17.79 9.97
CA TRP A 132 -21.56 -17.42 8.64
C TRP A 132 -23.07 -17.53 8.43
N LYS A 133 -23.79 -18.39 9.17
CA LYS A 133 -25.27 -18.47 9.09
C LYS A 133 -25.98 -17.18 9.47
N GLU A 134 -25.37 -16.34 10.31
CA GLU A 134 -25.93 -15.06 10.73
C GLU A 134 -26.02 -14.04 9.58
N VAL A 135 -25.25 -14.27 8.51
CA VAL A 135 -25.24 -13.45 7.29
C VAL A 135 -25.67 -14.24 6.05
N GLY A 136 -26.43 -15.33 6.25
CA GLY A 136 -27.01 -16.14 5.16
C GLY A 136 -26.05 -17.20 4.55
N GLY A 137 -24.93 -17.47 5.22
CA GLY A 137 -23.99 -18.51 4.85
C GLY A 137 -24.29 -19.88 5.49
N ALA A 138 -23.31 -20.79 5.38
CA ALA A 138 -23.36 -22.10 6.04
C ALA A 138 -23.22 -21.97 7.56
N ASP A 139 -23.69 -22.97 8.32
CA ASP A 139 -23.43 -23.06 9.76
C ASP A 139 -21.96 -23.42 9.98
N MET A 140 -21.13 -22.40 10.05
CA MET A 140 -19.67 -22.51 10.16
C MET A 140 -19.11 -21.26 10.84
N ASN A 141 -18.23 -21.44 11.82
CA ASN A 141 -17.58 -20.33 12.51
C ASN A 141 -16.75 -19.48 11.57
N ILE A 142 -16.79 -18.18 11.79
CA ILE A 142 -15.97 -17.22 11.06
C ILE A 142 -14.58 -17.12 11.69
N VAL A 143 -13.53 -17.26 10.86
CA VAL A 143 -12.14 -17.06 11.25
C VAL A 143 -11.68 -15.73 10.67
N VAL A 144 -11.50 -14.73 11.53
CA VAL A 144 -11.15 -13.35 11.12
C VAL A 144 -9.65 -13.21 11.03
N TYR A 145 -9.15 -12.89 9.83
CA TYR A 145 -7.78 -12.50 9.60
C TYR A 145 -7.67 -10.98 9.39
N SER A 146 -6.76 -10.35 10.11
CA SER A 146 -6.44 -8.93 10.02
C SER A 146 -4.94 -8.75 9.87
N ARG A 147 -4.52 -7.53 9.59
CA ARG A 147 -3.10 -7.14 9.61
C ARG A 147 -2.70 -6.70 11.02
N GLU A 148 -1.40 -6.72 11.28
CA GLU A 148 -0.81 -6.12 12.49
C GLU A 148 -1.06 -4.60 12.56
N THR A 149 -0.98 -4.03 13.75
CA THR A 149 -1.26 -2.62 14.04
C THR A 149 -0.31 -1.63 13.35
N SER A 150 0.89 -2.08 12.95
CA SER A 150 1.83 -1.30 12.13
C SER A 150 1.35 -1.09 10.68
N SER A 151 0.37 -1.89 10.23
CA SER A 151 -0.16 -1.85 8.87
C SER A 151 -1.08 -0.65 8.66
N GLY A 152 -0.81 0.14 7.61
CA GLY A 152 -1.73 1.19 7.17
C GLY A 152 -3.09 0.63 6.72
N THR A 153 -3.13 -0.63 6.27
CA THR A 153 -4.39 -1.29 5.88
C THR A 153 -5.24 -1.66 7.08
N TYR A 154 -4.61 -2.10 8.19
CA TYR A 154 -5.31 -2.29 9.48
C TYR A 154 -6.00 -1.00 9.93
N GLU A 155 -5.26 0.10 9.95
CA GLU A 155 -5.78 1.39 10.40
C GLU A 155 -6.88 1.91 9.48
N PHE A 156 -6.68 1.85 8.16
CA PHE A 156 -7.68 2.27 7.19
C PHE A 156 -8.98 1.47 7.32
N PHE A 157 -8.89 0.14 7.45
CA PHE A 157 -10.07 -0.72 7.61
C PHE A 157 -10.79 -0.42 8.94
N LYS A 158 -10.03 -0.23 10.03
CA LYS A 158 -10.59 0.18 11.33
C LYS A 158 -11.36 1.50 11.22
N GLU A 159 -10.80 2.48 10.54
CA GLU A 159 -11.38 3.81 10.44
C GLU A 159 -12.63 3.83 9.53
N HIS A 160 -12.57 3.18 8.37
CA HIS A 160 -13.58 3.34 7.32
C HIS A 160 -14.61 2.21 7.27
N VAL A 161 -14.30 1.03 7.80
CA VAL A 161 -15.22 -0.12 7.80
C VAL A 161 -15.79 -0.37 9.19
N LEU A 162 -14.93 -0.33 10.23
CA LEU A 162 -15.33 -0.60 11.61
C LEU A 162 -15.80 0.65 12.37
N ASP A 163 -15.86 1.80 11.71
CA ASP A 163 -16.25 3.07 12.35
C ASP A 163 -15.44 3.33 13.63
N LYS A 164 -14.12 3.16 13.54
CA LYS A 164 -13.12 3.29 14.62
C LYS A 164 -13.26 2.29 15.78
N LYS A 165 -14.19 1.32 15.70
CA LYS A 165 -14.32 0.26 16.72
C LYS A 165 -13.10 -0.66 16.71
N ASN A 166 -12.83 -1.28 17.85
CA ASN A 166 -11.72 -2.22 17.95
C ASN A 166 -12.07 -3.55 17.27
N TYR A 167 -11.06 -4.18 16.69
CA TYR A 167 -11.18 -5.55 16.23
C TYR A 167 -11.46 -6.50 17.40
N SER A 168 -12.14 -7.61 17.11
CA SER A 168 -12.32 -8.71 18.06
C SER A 168 -10.96 -9.18 18.59
N PRO A 169 -10.85 -9.48 19.89
CA PRO A 169 -9.63 -10.11 20.45
C PRO A 169 -9.30 -11.47 19.82
N SER A 170 -10.28 -12.13 19.19
CA SER A 170 -10.09 -13.40 18.46
C SER A 170 -9.58 -13.21 17.03
N ALA A 171 -9.43 -12.00 16.54
CA ALA A 171 -8.90 -11.75 15.21
C ALA A 171 -7.42 -12.14 15.13
N LEU A 172 -7.06 -12.93 14.12
CA LEU A 172 -5.69 -13.39 13.89
C LEU A 172 -4.92 -12.33 13.11
N LEU A 173 -3.85 -11.82 13.71
CA LEU A 173 -3.05 -10.75 13.14
C LEU A 173 -1.93 -11.32 12.26
N MET A 174 -1.88 -10.88 11.00
CA MET A 174 -0.91 -11.35 10.01
C MET A 174 0.14 -10.27 9.72
N PRO A 175 1.43 -10.63 9.64
CA PRO A 175 2.52 -9.67 9.46
C PRO A 175 2.56 -9.05 8.05
N ALA A 176 2.07 -9.76 7.03
CA ALA A 176 2.13 -9.33 5.64
C ALA A 176 0.80 -9.58 4.89
N THR A 177 0.58 -8.83 3.80
CA THR A 177 -0.64 -8.99 2.97
C THR A 177 -0.72 -10.38 2.34
N GLY A 178 0.41 -10.92 1.85
CA GLY A 178 0.44 -12.29 1.30
C GLY A 178 0.08 -13.38 2.32
N ALA A 179 0.39 -13.18 3.61
CA ALA A 179 -0.01 -14.10 4.66
C ALA A 179 -1.53 -14.15 4.86
N ILE A 180 -2.23 -13.02 4.68
CA ILE A 180 -3.72 -13.00 4.66
C ILE A 180 -4.24 -13.86 3.52
N VAL A 181 -3.72 -13.68 2.30
CA VAL A 181 -4.13 -14.45 1.11
C VAL A 181 -3.96 -15.95 1.37
N GLN A 182 -2.79 -16.36 1.83
CA GLN A 182 -2.49 -17.76 2.13
C GLN A 182 -3.43 -18.33 3.21
N SER A 183 -3.62 -17.63 4.32
CA SER A 183 -4.47 -18.08 5.41
C SER A 183 -5.93 -18.22 4.98
N VAL A 184 -6.46 -17.25 4.23
CA VAL A 184 -7.84 -17.28 3.71
C VAL A 184 -8.00 -18.42 2.70
N SER A 185 -7.03 -18.68 1.83
CA SER A 185 -7.11 -19.76 0.85
C SER A 185 -7.15 -21.16 1.50
N GLN A 186 -6.52 -21.31 2.66
CA GLN A 186 -6.42 -22.59 3.36
C GLN A 186 -7.54 -22.83 4.39
N THR A 187 -8.28 -21.81 4.79
CA THR A 187 -9.27 -21.89 5.88
C THR A 187 -10.69 -21.64 5.37
N LYS A 188 -11.54 -22.66 5.35
CA LYS A 188 -12.92 -22.59 4.77
C LYS A 188 -13.78 -21.48 5.40
N GLY A 189 -13.69 -21.27 6.72
CA GLY A 189 -14.44 -20.25 7.46
C GLY A 189 -13.81 -18.86 7.45
N ALA A 190 -12.70 -18.65 6.74
CA ALA A 190 -11.92 -17.44 6.79
C ALA A 190 -12.58 -16.24 6.11
N ILE A 191 -12.32 -15.07 6.70
CA ILE A 191 -12.50 -13.76 6.09
C ILE A 191 -11.22 -12.93 6.32
N GLY A 192 -10.83 -12.14 5.31
CA GLY A 192 -9.71 -11.21 5.39
C GLY A 192 -9.94 -10.00 4.49
N TYR A 193 -8.98 -9.10 4.43
CA TYR A 193 -8.99 -7.97 3.50
C TYR A 193 -7.58 -7.70 2.96
N VAL A 194 -7.51 -7.39 1.67
CA VAL A 194 -6.25 -7.14 0.95
C VAL A 194 -6.44 -6.07 -0.13
N GLY A 195 -5.37 -5.40 -0.54
CA GLY A 195 -5.42 -4.56 -1.75
C GLY A 195 -5.79 -5.39 -2.98
N LEU A 196 -6.50 -4.77 -3.93
CA LEU A 196 -7.00 -5.44 -5.15
C LEU A 196 -5.90 -6.19 -5.91
N ALA A 197 -4.69 -5.66 -5.93
CA ALA A 197 -3.53 -6.27 -6.58
C ALA A 197 -3.13 -7.66 -6.02
N TYR A 198 -3.61 -8.01 -4.83
CA TYR A 198 -3.38 -9.30 -4.19
C TYR A 198 -4.51 -10.31 -4.41
N VAL A 199 -5.58 -9.90 -5.10
CA VAL A 199 -6.70 -10.83 -5.38
C VAL A 199 -6.31 -11.79 -6.49
N GLU A 200 -6.29 -13.07 -6.15
CA GLU A 200 -5.91 -14.16 -7.05
C GLU A 200 -6.95 -15.29 -7.03
N LYS A 201 -6.78 -16.30 -7.90
CA LYS A 201 -7.76 -17.40 -8.07
C LYS A 201 -7.96 -18.27 -6.81
N SER A 202 -7.02 -18.26 -5.87
CA SER A 202 -7.08 -19.04 -4.64
C SER A 202 -8.07 -18.51 -3.60
N ILE A 203 -8.54 -17.26 -3.78
CA ILE A 203 -9.46 -16.55 -2.88
C ILE A 203 -10.61 -15.92 -3.67
N LYS A 204 -11.69 -15.58 -2.97
CA LYS A 204 -12.86 -14.93 -3.55
C LYS A 204 -13.08 -13.55 -2.93
N ALA A 205 -13.11 -12.52 -3.76
CA ALA A 205 -13.48 -11.17 -3.34
C ALA A 205 -15.01 -11.01 -3.26
N LEU A 206 -15.47 -10.34 -2.20
CA LEU A 206 -16.89 -10.07 -1.97
C LEU A 206 -17.28 -8.69 -2.53
N LYS A 207 -18.55 -8.56 -2.95
CA LYS A 207 -19.19 -7.27 -3.17
C LYS A 207 -19.54 -6.66 -1.81
N VAL A 208 -19.43 -5.33 -1.70
CA VAL A 208 -19.77 -4.61 -0.46
C VAL A 208 -20.84 -3.56 -0.70
N SER A 209 -21.65 -3.31 0.32
CA SER A 209 -22.68 -2.26 0.33
C SER A 209 -22.42 -1.29 1.48
N TYR A 210 -22.55 0.01 1.19
CA TYR A 210 -22.48 1.10 2.17
C TYR A 210 -23.79 1.90 2.26
N ASP A 211 -24.85 1.36 1.67
CA ASP A 211 -26.20 1.94 1.62
C ASP A 211 -27.26 0.95 2.15
N GLN A 212 -26.89 0.19 3.20
CA GLN A 212 -27.76 -0.77 3.89
C GLN A 212 -28.29 -1.88 2.97
N GLY A 213 -27.45 -2.35 2.04
CA GLY A 213 -27.78 -3.48 1.18
C GLY A 213 -28.59 -3.11 -0.08
N LYS A 214 -28.75 -1.82 -0.40
CA LYS A 214 -29.46 -1.40 -1.63
C LYS A 214 -28.58 -1.62 -2.87
N THR A 215 -27.28 -1.29 -2.77
CA THR A 215 -26.33 -1.45 -3.86
C THR A 215 -25.09 -2.23 -3.39
N TYR A 216 -24.69 -3.26 -4.14
CA TYR A 216 -23.49 -4.04 -3.88
C TYR A 216 -22.49 -3.89 -5.01
N VAL A 217 -21.30 -3.37 -4.70
CA VAL A 217 -20.23 -3.13 -5.68
C VAL A 217 -19.06 -4.06 -5.39
N GLY A 218 -18.51 -4.70 -6.43
CA GLY A 218 -17.30 -5.51 -6.32
C GLY A 218 -16.04 -4.67 -6.48
N PRO A 219 -14.91 -5.09 -5.85
CA PRO A 219 -13.64 -4.41 -6.04
C PRO A 219 -13.14 -4.60 -7.47
N SER A 220 -12.83 -3.49 -8.14
CA SER A 220 -12.21 -3.47 -9.46
C SER A 220 -11.53 -2.13 -9.71
N VAL A 221 -10.56 -2.11 -10.64
CA VAL A 221 -9.89 -0.87 -11.06
C VAL A 221 -10.93 0.14 -11.57
N ALA A 222 -11.89 -0.30 -12.37
CA ALA A 222 -12.94 0.55 -12.91
C ALA A 222 -13.83 1.13 -11.81
N ALA A 223 -14.29 0.30 -10.86
CA ALA A 223 -15.16 0.75 -9.77
C ALA A 223 -14.43 1.67 -8.79
N ALA A 224 -13.14 1.49 -8.57
CA ALA A 224 -12.33 2.40 -7.76
C ALA A 224 -12.06 3.72 -8.50
N LYS A 225 -11.78 3.68 -9.81
CA LYS A 225 -11.54 4.87 -10.63
C LYS A 225 -12.77 5.77 -10.71
N ASN A 226 -13.96 5.22 -10.90
CA ASN A 226 -15.21 5.98 -10.96
C ASN A 226 -15.84 6.22 -9.57
N LYS A 227 -15.13 5.84 -8.48
CA LYS A 227 -15.53 6.05 -7.07
C LYS A 227 -16.85 5.37 -6.68
N THR A 228 -17.25 4.31 -7.38
CA THR A 228 -18.43 3.51 -7.00
C THR A 228 -18.09 2.44 -5.96
N TYR A 229 -16.82 1.98 -5.90
CA TYR A 229 -16.39 1.06 -4.85
C TYR A 229 -16.05 1.83 -3.57
N PRO A 230 -16.74 1.55 -2.43
CA PRO A 230 -16.66 2.41 -1.26
C PRO A 230 -15.36 2.27 -0.45
N ILE A 231 -14.65 1.15 -0.56
CA ILE A 231 -13.42 0.90 0.21
C ILE A 231 -12.21 1.20 -0.69
N SER A 232 -12.09 2.44 -1.15
CA SER A 232 -10.99 2.91 -1.98
C SER A 232 -10.17 3.96 -1.25
N ARG A 233 -8.86 3.99 -1.53
CA ARG A 233 -7.92 4.89 -0.83
C ARG A 233 -6.75 5.29 -1.71
N PRO A 234 -6.12 6.45 -1.48
CA PRO A 234 -4.84 6.80 -2.05
C PRO A 234 -3.71 5.99 -1.42
N LEU A 235 -2.67 5.77 -2.21
CA LEU A 235 -1.37 5.22 -1.82
C LEU A 235 -0.32 6.31 -1.93
N TYR A 236 0.63 6.35 -0.99
CA TYR A 236 1.53 7.47 -0.81
C TYR A 236 2.98 7.07 -0.78
N TYR A 237 3.83 7.97 -1.28
CA TYR A 237 5.22 8.10 -0.88
C TYR A 237 5.38 9.33 0.01
N TYR A 238 6.11 9.15 1.10
CA TYR A 238 6.55 10.23 1.99
C TYR A 238 8.07 10.29 1.97
N TYR A 239 8.63 11.47 1.81
CA TYR A 239 10.07 11.69 1.89
C TYR A 239 10.40 13.05 2.49
N LEU A 240 11.60 13.17 3.07
CA LEU A 240 12.05 14.44 3.63
C LEU A 240 12.37 15.42 2.51
N ILE A 241 12.00 16.69 2.68
CA ILE A 241 12.34 17.76 1.71
C ILE A 241 13.86 17.85 1.51
N SER A 242 14.65 17.60 2.55
CA SER A 242 16.12 17.52 2.46
C SER A 242 16.64 16.43 1.51
N SER A 243 15.86 15.36 1.30
CA SER A 243 16.20 14.25 0.39
C SER A 243 15.62 14.43 -1.02
N GLU A 244 14.88 15.51 -1.28
CA GLU A 244 14.14 15.68 -2.54
C GLU A 244 15.06 15.60 -3.78
N LYS A 245 16.26 16.14 -3.73
CA LYS A 245 17.22 16.06 -4.83
C LYS A 245 17.57 14.62 -5.22
N THR A 246 17.69 13.74 -4.24
CA THR A 246 18.03 12.33 -4.44
C THR A 246 16.84 11.52 -4.93
N VAL A 247 15.65 11.73 -4.34
CA VAL A 247 14.49 10.86 -4.61
C VAL A 247 13.63 11.34 -5.78
N SER A 248 13.65 12.65 -6.09
CA SER A 248 12.71 13.23 -7.07
C SER A 248 12.82 12.66 -8.49
N PRO A 249 13.99 12.23 -9.02
CA PRO A 249 14.03 11.59 -10.34
C PRO A 249 13.21 10.30 -10.39
N PHE A 250 13.30 9.46 -9.36
CA PHE A 250 12.48 8.24 -9.24
C PHE A 250 10.99 8.59 -9.06
N VAL A 251 10.65 9.51 -8.17
CA VAL A 251 9.26 9.92 -7.95
C VAL A 251 8.64 10.52 -9.22
N LYS A 252 9.39 11.29 -10.01
CA LYS A 252 8.93 11.80 -11.30
C LYS A 252 8.67 10.67 -12.30
N PHE A 253 9.51 9.64 -12.33
CA PHE A 253 9.28 8.45 -13.14
C PHE A 253 7.98 7.75 -12.73
N VAL A 254 7.75 7.51 -11.43
CA VAL A 254 6.52 6.91 -10.90
C VAL A 254 5.27 7.69 -11.35
N LEU A 255 5.33 9.02 -11.34
CA LEU A 255 4.21 9.89 -11.75
C LEU A 255 4.10 10.09 -13.27
N SER A 256 5.08 9.61 -14.04
CA SER A 256 5.07 9.70 -15.52
C SER A 256 4.04 8.77 -16.15
N PRO A 257 3.67 8.95 -17.43
CA PRO A 257 2.80 8.00 -18.13
C PRO A 257 3.30 6.56 -18.08
N GLN A 258 4.63 6.35 -18.14
CA GLN A 258 5.24 5.01 -18.06
C GLN A 258 5.09 4.41 -16.65
N GLY A 259 5.33 5.18 -15.59
CA GLY A 259 5.08 4.75 -14.20
C GLY A 259 3.60 4.44 -13.96
N GLN A 260 2.70 5.29 -14.43
CA GLN A 260 1.26 5.07 -14.29
C GLN A 260 0.73 3.87 -15.10
N LEU A 261 1.40 3.49 -16.18
CA LEU A 261 1.12 2.23 -16.88
C LEU A 261 1.51 1.02 -16.02
N LEU A 262 2.60 1.09 -15.24
CA LEU A 262 2.97 0.05 -14.27
C LEU A 262 1.93 -0.05 -13.15
N VAL A 263 1.41 1.08 -12.66
CA VAL A 263 0.31 1.09 -11.68
C VAL A 263 -0.86 0.24 -12.18
N LEU A 264 -1.30 0.45 -13.44
CA LEU A 264 -2.39 -0.33 -14.04
C LEU A 264 -2.02 -1.81 -14.20
N LYS A 265 -0.83 -2.11 -14.71
CA LYS A 265 -0.36 -3.48 -14.94
C LYS A 265 -0.23 -4.30 -13.65
N THR A 266 0.09 -3.65 -12.54
CA THR A 266 0.20 -4.28 -11.23
C THR A 266 -1.13 -4.37 -10.46
N GLY A 267 -2.26 -3.95 -11.09
CA GLY A 267 -3.61 -4.09 -10.52
C GLY A 267 -4.04 -2.95 -9.61
N TYR A 268 -3.30 -1.84 -9.60
CA TYR A 268 -3.69 -0.63 -8.88
C TYR A 268 -4.42 0.35 -9.82
N VAL A 269 -4.96 1.42 -9.26
CA VAL A 269 -5.71 2.43 -10.00
C VAL A 269 -4.80 3.64 -10.27
N PRO A 270 -4.53 3.97 -11.55
CA PRO A 270 -3.73 5.12 -11.90
C PRO A 270 -4.36 6.45 -11.47
N LEU A 271 -3.53 7.48 -11.33
CA LEU A 271 -3.95 8.84 -10.97
C LEU A 271 -4.80 9.51 -12.08
N LYS A 272 -4.57 9.14 -13.34
CA LYS A 272 -5.25 9.69 -14.54
C LYS A 272 -5.71 8.58 -15.48
#